data_b446a1818f08e58fcfcc624cd4aed59e
#
_entry.id   b446a1818f08e58fcfcc624cd4aed59e
#
_cell.length_a   1.000
_cell.length_b   1.000
_cell.length_c   1.000
_cell.angle_alpha   90.00
_cell.angle_beta   90.00
_cell.angle_gamma   90.00
#
_symmetry.space_group_name_H-M   'P 1'
#
loop_
_entity.id
_entity.type
_entity.pdbx_description
1 polymer ?
#
loop_
_entity_poly.entity_id
_entity_poly.type
_entity_poly.pdbx_seq_one_letter_code
_entity_poly.pdbx_strand_id
1 'polypeptide(L)'
;MSNSKMTLAIHSHQTLPVLGLLATLSLMTNVQAQTLQDYDWSGSYIGGSLGAAHSRGSFDASTSDGFVGSYFTPPDPEQIAEAADKSASQSRLSAGLFGGYGKQFDNLYVGVEAGVNSLSFDESASSGEIYESSPTSSFTNEISVKADWQASLRARVGWAEKRWLAYLTGGVAATRIRMDATFSDDFSGAGGAFGSDSDNDTKLGWVIGLGGEYALTESWTIRAEYLYADYGKADTTALVTNPASPTLANDLKSSVDLKTQILSVGVAYQF
;
A
#
# COMPACT_ATOMS: atom_id res chain seq x y z
N MET A 1 -4.27 -25.29 39.29
CA MET A 1 -5.04 -24.55 38.32
C MET A 1 -4.51 -23.13 38.31
N SER A 2 -3.51 -22.81 37.50
CA SER A 2 -2.93 -21.47 37.37
C SER A 2 -2.97 -21.13 35.90
N ASN A 3 -3.90 -20.23 35.53
CA ASN A 3 -4.01 -19.68 34.19
C ASN A 3 -2.83 -18.73 33.94
N SER A 4 -1.78 -19.23 33.31
CA SER A 4 -0.75 -18.37 32.74
C SER A 4 -1.25 -17.81 31.42
N LYS A 5 -1.84 -16.62 31.45
CA LYS A 5 -2.09 -15.83 30.25
C LYS A 5 -0.75 -15.29 29.78
N MET A 6 -0.26 -15.83 28.67
CA MET A 6 0.89 -15.32 27.97
C MET A 6 0.50 -13.94 27.40
N THR A 7 1.03 -12.89 28.00
CA THR A 7 0.77 -11.50 27.59
C THR A 7 1.58 -11.22 26.33
N LEU A 8 0.89 -11.18 25.21
CA LEU A 8 1.45 -10.73 23.92
C LEU A 8 1.80 -9.25 24.06
N ALA A 9 3.06 -8.91 23.93
CA ALA A 9 3.53 -7.54 23.87
C ALA A 9 3.20 -6.97 22.49
N ILE A 10 2.01 -6.39 22.36
CA ILE A 10 1.68 -5.54 21.23
C ILE A 10 2.47 -4.25 21.40
N HIS A 11 3.50 -4.04 20.60
CA HIS A 11 4.10 -2.74 20.44
C HIS A 11 3.06 -1.82 19.79
N SER A 12 2.34 -1.09 20.61
CA SER A 12 1.48 0.00 20.15
C SER A 12 2.37 1.11 19.59
N HIS A 13 2.58 1.13 18.29
CA HIS A 13 3.09 2.31 17.62
C HIS A 13 2.00 3.38 17.70
N GLN A 14 2.30 4.43 18.45
CA GLN A 14 1.46 5.59 18.63
C GLN A 14 1.06 6.15 17.25
N THR A 15 -0.22 6.18 16.99
CA THR A 15 -0.81 6.97 15.91
C THR A 15 -0.52 8.44 16.20
N LEU A 16 0.46 9.01 15.52
CA LEU A 16 0.65 10.46 15.46
C LEU A 16 -0.55 11.05 14.72
N PRO A 17 -1.29 11.99 15.32
CA PRO A 17 -2.35 12.67 14.61
C PRO A 17 -1.71 13.50 13.49
N VAL A 18 -2.13 13.25 12.24
CA VAL A 18 -1.86 14.12 11.10
C VAL A 18 -2.74 15.37 11.25
N LEU A 19 -2.41 16.20 12.24
CA LEU A 19 -2.94 17.54 12.39
C LEU A 19 -1.76 18.45 12.76
N GLY A 20 -1.41 19.32 11.83
CA GLY A 20 -0.57 20.47 12.15
C GLY A 20 0.70 20.63 11.33
N LEU A 21 0.58 20.85 10.03
CA LEU A 21 1.59 21.60 9.28
C LEU A 21 0.92 22.66 8.39
N LEU A 22 0.17 23.56 9.03
CA LEU A 22 -0.09 24.88 8.48
C LEU A 22 1.08 25.78 8.93
N ALA A 23 2.18 25.68 8.22
CA ALA A 23 3.24 26.67 8.31
C ALA A 23 2.69 27.99 7.75
N THR A 24 2.43 28.95 8.62
CA THR A 24 2.10 30.34 8.27
C THR A 24 3.29 30.96 7.56
N LEU A 25 3.28 30.95 6.24
CA LEU A 25 4.20 31.69 5.41
C LEU A 25 3.66 33.13 5.26
N SER A 26 3.86 33.95 6.28
CA SER A 26 3.60 35.40 6.21
C SER A 26 4.79 36.10 5.54
N LEU A 27 4.87 36.02 4.24
CA LEU A 27 5.67 36.95 3.42
C LEU A 27 4.75 38.05 2.93
N MET A 28 4.71 39.15 3.68
CA MET A 28 4.14 40.41 3.20
C MET A 28 5.09 41.00 2.15
N THR A 29 4.80 40.74 0.89
CA THR A 29 5.34 41.54 -0.22
C THR A 29 4.26 42.46 -0.70
N ASN A 30 4.61 43.77 -0.91
CA ASN A 30 3.75 44.76 -1.51
C ASN A 30 3.36 44.31 -2.93
N VAL A 31 2.18 43.72 -3.05
CA VAL A 31 1.59 43.35 -4.33
C VAL A 31 0.97 44.62 -4.92
N GLN A 32 1.67 45.27 -5.83
CA GLN A 32 1.01 46.14 -6.79
C GLN A 32 -0.01 45.30 -7.53
N ALA A 33 -1.25 45.79 -7.63
CA ALA A 33 -2.30 45.13 -8.38
C ALA A 33 -1.95 45.13 -9.88
N GLN A 34 -1.12 44.18 -10.30
CA GLN A 34 -1.04 43.78 -11.69
C GLN A 34 -2.38 43.11 -12.01
N THR A 35 -3.01 43.52 -13.10
CA THR A 35 -4.12 42.79 -13.68
C THR A 35 -3.65 41.35 -13.85
N LEU A 36 -4.16 40.43 -13.02
CA LEU A 36 -3.79 39.02 -13.04
C LEU A 36 -4.21 38.48 -14.40
N GLN A 37 -3.24 38.35 -15.31
CA GLN A 37 -3.44 37.75 -16.62
C GLN A 37 -3.87 36.29 -16.38
N ASP A 38 -4.88 35.84 -17.10
CA ASP A 38 -5.33 34.46 -17.04
C ASP A 38 -4.19 33.55 -17.43
N TYR A 39 -3.98 32.48 -16.64
CA TYR A 39 -2.94 31.49 -16.88
C TYR A 39 -3.46 30.44 -17.84
N ASP A 40 -2.72 30.13 -18.90
CA ASP A 40 -3.04 29.03 -19.82
C ASP A 40 -2.42 27.73 -19.29
N TRP A 41 -3.26 26.79 -18.91
CA TRP A 41 -2.88 25.47 -18.41
C TRP A 41 -2.52 24.48 -19.53
N SER A 42 -2.49 24.93 -20.80
CA SER A 42 -2.11 24.08 -21.93
C SER A 42 -0.60 23.95 -22.03
N GLY A 43 -0.13 22.74 -22.32
CA GLY A 43 1.30 22.47 -22.53
C GLY A 43 1.81 21.26 -21.78
N SER A 44 3.10 21.01 -21.95
CA SER A 44 3.83 19.98 -21.22
C SER A 44 4.32 20.53 -19.88
N TYR A 45 4.36 19.69 -18.87
CA TYR A 45 4.88 20.07 -17.57
C TYR A 45 5.64 18.90 -16.92
N ILE A 46 6.57 19.23 -16.02
CA ILE A 46 7.28 18.29 -15.17
C ILE A 46 7.37 18.86 -13.75
N GLY A 47 7.33 18.00 -12.76
CA GLY A 47 7.39 18.45 -11.38
C GLY A 47 7.82 17.39 -10.40
N GLY A 48 7.97 17.83 -9.16
CA GLY A 48 8.26 16.98 -8.03
C GLY A 48 7.31 17.26 -6.88
N SER A 49 7.09 16.27 -6.04
CA SER A 49 6.21 16.34 -4.88
C SER A 49 6.84 15.70 -3.65
N LEU A 50 6.42 16.21 -2.49
CA LEU A 50 6.70 15.62 -1.18
C LEU A 50 5.39 15.49 -0.42
N GLY A 51 5.26 14.42 0.38
CA GLY A 51 4.04 14.16 1.11
C GLY A 51 4.14 13.00 2.06
N ALA A 52 2.99 12.42 2.35
CA ALA A 52 2.85 11.22 3.16
C ALA A 52 2.10 10.15 2.36
N ALA A 53 2.64 8.93 2.36
CA ALA A 53 1.97 7.74 1.88
C ALA A 53 1.46 6.96 3.10
N HIS A 54 0.18 6.61 3.09
CA HIS A 54 -0.43 5.68 4.02
C HIS A 54 -0.80 4.42 3.26
N SER A 55 -0.12 3.32 3.59
CA SER A 55 -0.35 2.02 2.97
C SER A 55 -1.00 1.08 3.98
N ARG A 56 -1.94 0.26 3.51
CA ARG A 56 -2.62 -0.77 4.29
C ARG A 56 -2.56 -2.09 3.56
N GLY A 57 -2.06 -3.13 4.24
CA GLY A 57 -2.10 -4.51 3.82
C GLY A 57 -3.10 -5.29 4.67
N SER A 58 -3.98 -6.06 4.05
CA SER A 58 -4.81 -7.06 4.72
C SER A 58 -4.27 -8.43 4.34
N PHE A 59 -3.92 -9.22 5.35
CA PHE A 59 -3.28 -10.51 5.21
C PHE A 59 -4.29 -11.61 5.46
N ASP A 60 -4.28 -12.63 4.61
CA ASP A 60 -5.09 -13.84 4.75
C ASP A 60 -4.19 -15.06 4.49
N ALA A 61 -4.49 -16.20 5.13
CA ALA A 61 -3.93 -17.48 4.75
C ALA A 61 -5.04 -18.54 4.66
N SER A 62 -4.82 -19.54 3.84
CA SER A 62 -5.75 -20.66 3.69
C SER A 62 -5.00 -21.94 3.32
N THR A 63 -5.48 -23.05 3.83
CA THR A 63 -5.04 -24.39 3.45
C THR A 63 -6.26 -25.28 3.34
N SER A 64 -6.07 -26.52 2.91
CA SER A 64 -7.13 -27.53 2.77
C SER A 64 -6.82 -28.75 3.61
N ASP A 65 -7.82 -29.55 3.86
CA ASP A 65 -7.74 -30.87 4.51
C ASP A 65 -8.57 -31.91 3.75
N GLY A 66 -8.71 -33.10 4.34
CA GLY A 66 -9.66 -34.11 3.89
C GLY A 66 -9.28 -34.86 2.61
N PHE A 67 -8.11 -34.63 2.03
CA PHE A 67 -7.59 -35.42 0.91
C PHE A 67 -6.54 -36.45 1.37
N VAL A 68 -6.31 -37.46 0.55
CA VAL A 68 -5.27 -38.46 0.83
C VAL A 68 -3.89 -37.84 0.78
N GLY A 69 -3.15 -37.83 1.88
CA GLY A 69 -1.84 -37.19 2.00
C GLY A 69 -1.90 -35.80 2.61
N SER A 70 -3.07 -35.34 3.10
CA SER A 70 -3.16 -34.10 3.87
C SER A 70 -2.40 -34.21 5.19
N TYR A 71 -1.61 -33.19 5.50
CA TYR A 71 -0.93 -33.02 6.79
C TYR A 71 -1.89 -32.50 7.86
N PHE A 72 -2.69 -31.47 7.50
CA PHE A 72 -3.66 -30.89 8.40
C PHE A 72 -4.94 -31.71 8.50
N THR A 73 -5.54 -31.67 9.67
CA THR A 73 -6.82 -32.30 9.97
C THR A 73 -7.80 -31.28 10.56
N PRO A 74 -9.12 -31.49 10.40
CA PRO A 74 -10.08 -30.55 11.03
C PRO A 74 -9.88 -30.47 12.56
N PRO A 75 -9.86 -29.28 13.19
CA PRO A 75 -10.21 -27.94 12.62
C PRO A 75 -8.99 -27.11 12.19
N ASP A 76 -7.80 -27.67 12.02
CA ASP A 76 -6.54 -26.96 11.79
C ASP A 76 -6.61 -25.92 10.65
N PRO A 77 -7.21 -26.22 9.45
CA PRO A 77 -7.29 -25.24 8.37
C PRO A 77 -8.08 -23.99 8.72
N GLU A 78 -9.18 -24.13 9.45
CA GLU A 78 -10.00 -23.00 9.89
C GLU A 78 -9.25 -22.15 10.92
N GLN A 79 -8.59 -22.80 11.89
CA GLN A 79 -7.81 -22.15 12.92
C GLN A 79 -6.62 -21.36 12.32
N ILE A 80 -5.92 -21.94 11.33
CA ILE A 80 -4.81 -21.27 10.62
C ILE A 80 -5.33 -20.03 9.87
N ALA A 81 -6.48 -20.15 9.21
CA ALA A 81 -7.09 -19.06 8.46
C ALA A 81 -7.51 -17.91 9.40
N GLU A 82 -8.17 -18.20 10.51
CA GLU A 82 -8.58 -17.20 11.50
C GLU A 82 -7.37 -16.49 12.15
N ALA A 83 -6.33 -17.25 12.49
CA ALA A 83 -5.13 -16.69 13.09
C ALA A 83 -4.37 -15.77 12.12
N ALA A 84 -4.44 -16.05 10.82
CA ALA A 84 -3.77 -15.29 9.77
C ALA A 84 -4.53 -14.03 9.33
N ASP A 85 -5.82 -13.90 9.62
CA ASP A 85 -6.62 -12.70 9.28
C ASP A 85 -6.16 -11.50 10.11
N LYS A 86 -5.22 -10.77 9.54
CA LYS A 86 -4.57 -9.62 10.14
C LYS A 86 -4.58 -8.44 9.17
N SER A 87 -4.46 -7.24 9.72
CA SER A 87 -4.22 -6.06 8.91
C SER A 87 -3.11 -5.22 9.52
N ALA A 88 -2.23 -4.73 8.66
CA ALA A 88 -1.19 -3.78 9.04
C ALA A 88 -1.34 -2.50 8.23
N SER A 89 -1.00 -1.37 8.84
CA SER A 89 -0.99 -0.08 8.14
C SER A 89 0.22 0.73 8.56
N GLN A 90 0.81 1.41 7.60
CA GLN A 90 2.01 2.20 7.81
C GLN A 90 1.89 3.55 7.12
N SER A 91 2.38 4.60 7.79
CA SER A 91 2.50 5.94 7.19
C SER A 91 3.98 6.29 7.08
N ARG A 92 4.40 6.68 5.88
CA ARG A 92 5.78 7.08 5.57
C ARG A 92 5.81 8.38 4.79
N LEU A 93 6.93 9.08 4.84
CA LEU A 93 7.18 10.19 3.92
C LEU A 93 7.27 9.63 2.50
N SER A 94 6.68 10.35 1.56
CA SER A 94 6.69 10.03 0.13
C SER A 94 7.29 11.17 -0.65
N ALA A 95 8.17 10.84 -1.57
CA ALA A 95 8.67 11.76 -2.59
C ALA A 95 8.22 11.25 -3.96
N GLY A 96 7.85 12.17 -4.85
CA GLY A 96 7.37 11.82 -6.18
C GLY A 96 7.93 12.71 -7.28
N LEU A 97 7.97 12.16 -8.48
CA LEU A 97 8.20 12.87 -9.73
C LEU A 97 7.00 12.62 -10.64
N PHE A 98 6.62 13.63 -11.39
CA PHE A 98 5.52 13.55 -12.34
C PHE A 98 5.77 14.42 -13.55
N GLY A 99 5.12 14.08 -14.65
CA GLY A 99 5.12 14.88 -15.87
C GLY A 99 3.92 14.55 -16.73
N GLY A 100 3.48 15.51 -17.50
CA GLY A 100 2.28 15.34 -18.29
C GLY A 100 2.14 16.37 -19.39
N TYR A 101 1.01 16.23 -20.07
CA TYR A 101 0.54 17.17 -21.07
C TYR A 101 -0.94 17.45 -20.83
N GLY A 102 -1.30 18.72 -20.86
CA GLY A 102 -2.69 19.14 -20.74
C GLY A 102 -3.10 20.12 -21.82
N LYS A 103 -4.41 20.27 -21.99
CA LYS A 103 -5.02 21.28 -22.85
C LYS A 103 -6.23 21.89 -22.17
N GLN A 104 -6.28 23.21 -22.19
CA GLN A 104 -7.39 24.00 -21.70
C GLN A 104 -8.30 24.39 -22.86
N PHE A 105 -9.61 24.26 -22.64
CA PHE A 105 -10.68 24.70 -23.53
C PHE A 105 -11.61 25.60 -22.71
N ASP A 106 -11.48 26.88 -22.84
CA ASP A 106 -12.12 27.87 -21.95
C ASP A 106 -11.77 27.56 -20.47
N ASN A 107 -12.75 27.12 -19.69
CA ASN A 107 -12.53 26.72 -18.29
C ASN A 107 -12.32 25.20 -18.11
N LEU A 108 -12.51 24.40 -19.15
CA LEU A 108 -12.30 22.95 -19.07
C LEU A 108 -10.83 22.59 -19.33
N TYR A 109 -10.22 21.91 -18.39
CA TYR A 109 -8.90 21.31 -18.53
C TYR A 109 -9.00 19.80 -18.73
N VAL A 110 -8.26 19.26 -19.70
CA VAL A 110 -8.08 17.81 -19.89
C VAL A 110 -6.60 17.52 -20.10
N GLY A 111 -6.11 16.40 -19.55
CA GLY A 111 -4.69 16.05 -19.66
C GLY A 111 -4.42 14.60 -19.35
N VAL A 112 -3.16 14.23 -19.55
CA VAL A 112 -2.59 12.95 -19.16
C VAL A 112 -1.32 13.19 -18.34
N GLU A 113 -1.12 12.38 -17.32
CA GLU A 113 0.02 12.51 -16.42
C GLU A 113 0.60 11.13 -16.09
N ALA A 114 1.91 11.00 -16.18
CA ALA A 114 2.66 9.89 -15.62
C ALA A 114 3.38 10.35 -14.35
N GLY A 115 3.45 9.47 -13.36
CA GLY A 115 4.12 9.76 -12.11
C GLY A 115 4.70 8.54 -11.44
N VAL A 116 5.71 8.78 -10.59
CA VAL A 116 6.33 7.78 -9.73
C VAL A 116 6.44 8.37 -8.33
N ASN A 117 6.05 7.60 -7.30
CA ASN A 117 6.10 7.98 -5.89
C ASN A 117 6.79 6.88 -5.08
N SER A 118 7.56 7.25 -4.06
CA SER A 118 8.05 6.31 -3.06
C SER A 118 6.91 5.93 -2.10
N LEU A 119 6.78 4.64 -1.76
CA LEU A 119 5.82 4.13 -0.79
C LEU A 119 6.51 3.76 0.52
N SER A 120 7.63 3.03 0.44
CA SER A 120 8.43 2.52 1.58
C SER A 120 7.58 1.72 2.58
N PHE A 121 6.64 0.90 2.05
CA PHE A 121 5.85 -0.02 2.84
C PHE A 121 6.68 -1.27 3.13
N ASP A 122 6.87 -1.60 4.41
CA ASP A 122 7.61 -2.76 4.89
C ASP A 122 6.97 -3.21 6.20
N GLU A 123 6.12 -4.23 6.11
CA GLU A 123 5.37 -4.73 7.25
C GLU A 123 5.40 -6.26 7.28
N SER A 124 5.38 -6.81 8.49
CA SER A 124 5.24 -8.24 8.72
C SER A 124 4.15 -8.51 9.74
N ALA A 125 3.40 -9.58 9.49
CA ALA A 125 2.41 -10.11 10.40
C ALA A 125 2.83 -11.50 10.84
N SER A 126 2.89 -11.70 12.14
CA SER A 126 3.12 -13.03 12.74
C SER A 126 1.89 -13.44 13.51
N SER A 127 1.46 -14.67 13.32
CA SER A 127 0.35 -15.30 14.05
C SER A 127 0.75 -16.71 14.45
N GLY A 128 0.27 -17.15 15.60
CA GLY A 128 0.53 -18.49 16.08
C GLY A 128 -0.36 -18.82 17.25
N GLU A 129 -0.82 -20.05 17.28
CA GLU A 129 -1.72 -20.58 18.32
C GLU A 129 -1.40 -22.03 18.65
N ILE A 130 -1.96 -22.52 19.74
CA ILE A 130 -1.96 -23.95 20.08
C ILE A 130 -3.04 -24.61 19.23
N TYR A 131 -2.73 -25.72 18.56
CA TYR A 131 -3.70 -26.47 17.79
C TYR A 131 -4.87 -26.97 18.66
N GLU A 132 -6.09 -26.77 18.18
CA GLU A 132 -7.27 -27.35 18.81
C GLU A 132 -7.27 -28.86 18.67
N SER A 133 -6.76 -29.39 17.55
CA SER A 133 -6.59 -30.85 17.33
C SER A 133 -5.52 -31.49 18.20
N SER A 134 -4.53 -30.69 18.66
CA SER A 134 -3.41 -31.16 19.48
C SER A 134 -2.97 -30.10 20.50
N PRO A 135 -3.54 -30.09 21.72
CA PRO A 135 -3.27 -29.07 22.74
C PRO A 135 -1.82 -29.01 23.29
N THR A 136 -0.95 -29.92 22.83
CA THR A 136 0.48 -29.94 23.17
C THR A 136 1.37 -29.40 22.04
N SER A 137 0.78 -29.00 20.93
CA SER A 137 1.47 -28.53 19.73
C SER A 137 0.98 -27.15 19.35
N SER A 138 1.86 -26.37 18.73
CA SER A 138 1.58 -25.00 18.29
C SER A 138 2.06 -24.79 16.85
N PHE A 139 1.45 -23.84 16.17
CA PHE A 139 1.93 -23.36 14.87
C PHE A 139 2.27 -21.88 14.90
N THR A 140 3.10 -21.48 13.95
CA THR A 140 3.43 -20.08 13.68
C THR A 140 3.38 -19.85 12.19
N ASN A 141 2.65 -18.79 11.79
CA ASN A 141 2.59 -18.31 10.42
C ASN A 141 3.12 -16.88 10.40
N GLU A 142 4.10 -16.59 9.54
CA GLU A 142 4.70 -15.28 9.37
C GLU A 142 4.62 -14.86 7.90
N ILE A 143 4.08 -13.67 7.65
CA ILE A 143 3.96 -13.07 6.33
C ILE A 143 4.63 -11.70 6.38
N SER A 144 5.61 -11.48 5.50
CA SER A 144 6.28 -10.19 5.31
C SER A 144 5.98 -9.64 3.92
N VAL A 145 5.66 -8.35 3.85
CA VAL A 145 5.31 -7.68 2.59
C VAL A 145 6.03 -6.37 2.47
N LYS A 146 6.65 -6.14 1.30
CA LYS A 146 7.36 -4.90 0.96
C LYS A 146 6.85 -4.33 -0.37
N ALA A 147 6.64 -2.99 -0.37
CA ALA A 147 6.35 -2.24 -1.58
C ALA A 147 7.04 -0.87 -1.51
N ASP A 148 8.01 -0.66 -2.38
CA ASP A 148 8.92 0.48 -2.27
C ASP A 148 8.45 1.69 -3.09
N TRP A 149 7.76 1.48 -4.21
CA TRP A 149 7.38 2.52 -5.15
C TRP A 149 6.03 2.24 -5.81
N GLN A 150 5.42 3.30 -6.31
CA GLN A 150 4.22 3.29 -7.14
C GLN A 150 4.49 4.08 -8.41
N ALA A 151 4.24 3.50 -9.58
CA ALA A 151 4.14 4.23 -10.84
C ALA A 151 2.68 4.34 -11.27
N SER A 152 2.31 5.40 -11.98
CA SER A 152 0.94 5.60 -12.45
C SER A 152 0.90 6.30 -13.81
N LEU A 153 -0.14 5.99 -14.58
CA LEU A 153 -0.54 6.71 -15.78
C LEU A 153 -2.02 7.09 -15.63
N ARG A 154 -2.31 8.39 -15.66
CA ARG A 154 -3.60 8.94 -15.26
C ARG A 154 -4.12 9.94 -16.30
N ALA A 155 -5.42 9.91 -16.56
CA ALA A 155 -6.14 11.02 -17.17
C ALA A 155 -6.47 12.06 -16.10
N ARG A 156 -6.51 13.34 -16.48
CA ARG A 156 -6.89 14.46 -15.63
C ARG A 156 -8.02 15.25 -16.30
N VAL A 157 -9.03 15.61 -15.55
CA VAL A 157 -10.09 16.52 -15.98
C VAL A 157 -10.33 17.53 -14.88
N GLY A 158 -10.41 18.81 -15.24
CA GLY A 158 -10.49 19.87 -14.24
C GLY A 158 -11.18 21.13 -14.73
N TRP A 159 -11.35 22.04 -13.79
CA TRP A 159 -11.87 23.37 -14.02
C TRP A 159 -10.76 24.39 -13.74
N ALA A 160 -10.42 25.13 -14.79
CA ALA A 160 -9.42 26.19 -14.74
C ALA A 160 -10.09 27.55 -14.67
N GLU A 161 -9.71 28.37 -13.71
CA GLU A 161 -10.19 29.73 -13.57
C GLU A 161 -9.07 30.65 -13.13
N LYS A 162 -8.70 31.58 -13.98
CA LYS A 162 -7.56 32.48 -13.76
C LYS A 162 -6.28 31.68 -13.48
N ARG A 163 -5.76 31.76 -12.26
CA ARG A 163 -4.54 31.06 -11.83
C ARG A 163 -4.80 29.76 -11.05
N TRP A 164 -6.05 29.32 -10.95
CA TRP A 164 -6.45 28.13 -10.25
C TRP A 164 -6.89 27.02 -11.19
N LEU A 165 -6.48 25.81 -10.89
CA LEU A 165 -6.97 24.59 -11.52
C LEU A 165 -7.38 23.60 -10.42
N ALA A 166 -8.65 23.22 -10.39
CA ALA A 166 -9.12 22.10 -9.60
C ALA A 166 -9.40 20.92 -10.51
N TYR A 167 -8.96 19.72 -10.15
CA TYR A 167 -9.08 18.55 -11.03
C TYR A 167 -9.35 17.25 -10.30
N LEU A 168 -9.93 16.32 -11.06
CA LEU A 168 -10.00 14.89 -10.74
C LEU A 168 -9.02 14.15 -11.63
N THR A 169 -8.50 13.06 -11.13
CA THR A 169 -7.58 12.20 -11.89
C THR A 169 -7.94 10.73 -11.69
N GLY A 170 -7.68 9.90 -12.69
CA GLY A 170 -7.91 8.47 -12.62
C GLY A 170 -7.16 7.72 -13.70
N GLY A 171 -6.79 6.49 -13.39
CA GLY A 171 -6.01 5.68 -14.33
C GLY A 171 -5.52 4.37 -13.74
N VAL A 172 -4.38 3.93 -14.23
CA VAL A 172 -3.72 2.69 -13.80
C VAL A 172 -2.50 3.01 -12.96
N ALA A 173 -2.25 2.16 -11.97
CA ALA A 173 -1.06 2.19 -11.14
C ALA A 173 -0.38 0.83 -11.15
N ALA A 174 0.94 0.83 -10.95
CA ALA A 174 1.76 -0.38 -10.80
C ALA A 174 2.65 -0.22 -9.56
N THR A 175 2.83 -1.31 -8.84
CA THR A 175 3.80 -1.42 -7.74
C THR A 175 4.45 -2.79 -7.80
N ARG A 176 5.67 -2.91 -7.28
CA ARG A 176 6.30 -4.19 -7.06
C ARG A 176 6.05 -4.62 -5.63
N ILE A 177 5.40 -5.76 -5.46
CA ILE A 177 5.16 -6.38 -4.16
C ILE A 177 6.12 -7.55 -4.02
N ARG A 178 6.91 -7.53 -2.94
CA ARG A 178 7.66 -8.69 -2.48
C ARG A 178 6.94 -9.26 -1.27
N MET A 179 6.67 -10.54 -1.31
CA MET A 179 5.97 -11.27 -0.28
C MET A 179 6.81 -12.48 0.12
N ASP A 180 7.09 -12.61 1.42
CA ASP A 180 7.73 -13.79 2.00
C ASP A 180 6.75 -14.38 3.01
N ALA A 181 6.46 -15.69 2.86
CA ALA A 181 5.58 -16.43 3.77
C ALA A 181 6.31 -17.63 4.36
N THR A 182 6.19 -17.83 5.66
CA THR A 182 6.81 -18.93 6.37
C THR A 182 5.81 -19.53 7.35
N PHE A 183 5.70 -20.85 7.33
CA PHE A 183 4.91 -21.64 8.28
C PHE A 183 5.83 -22.60 9.02
N SER A 184 5.61 -22.77 10.31
CA SER A 184 6.27 -23.79 11.12
C SER A 184 5.36 -24.25 12.24
N ASP A 185 5.47 -25.51 12.62
CA ASP A 185 4.83 -26.05 13.82
C ASP A 185 5.77 -26.95 14.63
N ASP A 186 5.31 -27.37 15.79
CA ASP A 186 6.00 -28.32 16.69
C ASP A 186 5.16 -29.56 16.96
N PHE A 187 4.41 -30.06 15.96
CA PHE A 187 3.50 -31.16 16.13
C PHE A 187 4.20 -32.35 16.78
N SER A 188 3.75 -32.75 17.99
CA SER A 188 4.49 -33.53 18.94
C SER A 188 4.95 -34.88 18.40
N GLY A 189 6.24 -35.15 18.58
CA GLY A 189 6.88 -36.45 18.29
C GLY A 189 7.44 -36.61 16.89
N ALA A 190 7.25 -35.66 16.00
CA ALA A 190 7.65 -35.77 14.59
C ALA A 190 8.61 -34.65 14.10
N GLY A 191 9.06 -33.76 14.98
CA GLY A 191 10.03 -32.69 14.61
C GLY A 191 9.41 -31.49 13.89
N GLY A 192 8.10 -31.41 13.81
CA GLY A 192 7.37 -30.29 13.24
C GLY A 192 7.32 -30.26 11.70
N ALA A 193 6.34 -29.53 11.15
CA ALA A 193 6.27 -29.23 9.73
C ALA A 193 6.84 -27.83 9.46
N PHE A 194 7.29 -27.64 8.23
CA PHE A 194 7.82 -26.38 7.73
C PHE A 194 7.40 -26.16 6.28
N GLY A 195 7.11 -24.92 5.96
CA GLY A 195 6.88 -24.47 4.60
C GLY A 195 7.33 -23.03 4.46
N SER A 196 7.96 -22.67 3.36
CA SER A 196 8.29 -21.29 3.04
C SER A 196 8.20 -21.06 1.53
N ASP A 197 7.74 -19.87 1.17
CA ASP A 197 7.76 -19.42 -0.21
C ASP A 197 7.98 -17.90 -0.26
N SER A 198 8.54 -17.44 -1.37
CA SER A 198 8.74 -16.01 -1.61
C SER A 198 8.36 -15.66 -3.04
N ASP A 199 7.55 -14.61 -3.19
CA ASP A 199 7.14 -14.08 -4.48
C ASP A 199 7.56 -12.62 -4.62
N ASN A 200 7.86 -12.22 -5.85
CA ASN A 200 8.25 -10.86 -6.19
C ASN A 200 7.63 -10.48 -7.53
N ASP A 201 6.44 -9.94 -7.47
CA ASP A 201 5.62 -9.67 -8.65
C ASP A 201 5.25 -8.19 -8.78
N THR A 202 5.05 -7.76 -10.03
CA THR A 202 4.53 -6.42 -10.33
C THR A 202 3.02 -6.48 -10.45
N LYS A 203 2.34 -5.90 -9.49
CA LYS A 203 0.88 -5.82 -9.47
C LYS A 203 0.41 -4.54 -10.14
N LEU A 204 -0.60 -4.70 -11.00
CA LEU A 204 -1.34 -3.60 -11.61
C LEU A 204 -2.61 -3.36 -10.83
N GLY A 205 -2.92 -2.10 -10.62
CA GLY A 205 -4.12 -1.66 -9.93
C GLY A 205 -4.72 -0.43 -10.61
N TRP A 206 -5.74 0.11 -9.99
CA TRP A 206 -6.34 1.37 -10.40
C TRP A 206 -5.99 2.47 -9.41
N VAL A 207 -6.00 3.72 -9.89
CA VAL A 207 -5.76 4.90 -9.08
C VAL A 207 -6.78 5.98 -9.42
N ILE A 208 -7.29 6.63 -8.39
CA ILE A 208 -8.11 7.84 -8.50
C ILE A 208 -7.56 8.90 -7.56
N GLY A 209 -7.88 10.16 -7.84
CA GLY A 209 -7.46 11.25 -6.98
C GLY A 209 -8.12 12.56 -7.34
N LEU A 210 -7.81 13.54 -6.54
CA LEU A 210 -8.21 14.92 -6.72
C LEU A 210 -7.08 15.86 -6.33
N GLY A 211 -7.04 17.02 -6.94
CA GLY A 211 -6.02 18.00 -6.63
C GLY A 211 -6.43 19.42 -7.00
N GLY A 212 -5.62 20.34 -6.51
CA GLY A 212 -5.67 21.73 -6.86
C GLY A 212 -4.28 22.27 -7.17
N GLU A 213 -4.20 23.12 -8.18
CA GLU A 213 -2.97 23.81 -8.57
C GLU A 213 -3.18 25.31 -8.59
N TYR A 214 -2.11 26.04 -8.32
CA TYR A 214 -2.07 27.50 -8.41
C TYR A 214 -0.82 27.94 -9.15
N ALA A 215 -1.00 28.77 -10.18
CA ALA A 215 0.08 29.34 -10.97
C ALA A 215 0.75 30.51 -10.22
N LEU A 216 1.98 30.31 -9.78
CA LEU A 216 2.80 31.32 -9.12
C LEU A 216 3.33 32.34 -10.12
N THR A 217 3.82 31.85 -11.25
CA THR A 217 4.35 32.64 -12.38
C THR A 217 3.75 32.14 -13.68
N GLU A 218 4.27 32.55 -14.83
CA GLU A 218 3.87 32.03 -16.15
C GLU A 218 4.38 30.58 -16.42
N SER A 219 5.32 30.08 -15.62
CA SER A 219 5.91 28.76 -15.82
C SER A 219 5.91 27.89 -14.57
N TRP A 220 5.71 28.45 -13.39
CA TRP A 220 5.78 27.70 -12.14
C TRP A 220 4.43 27.61 -11.46
N THR A 221 4.05 26.40 -11.09
CA THR A 221 2.83 26.10 -10.32
C THR A 221 3.16 25.38 -9.02
N ILE A 222 2.32 25.56 -8.02
CA ILE A 222 2.27 24.71 -6.83
C ILE A 222 0.99 23.91 -6.86
N ARG A 223 1.04 22.69 -6.31
CA ARG A 223 -0.12 21.82 -6.24
C ARG A 223 -0.23 21.10 -4.91
N ALA A 224 -1.46 20.74 -4.56
CA ALA A 224 -1.78 19.75 -3.55
C ALA A 224 -2.62 18.65 -4.20
N GLU A 225 -2.27 17.40 -3.94
CA GLU A 225 -2.94 16.24 -4.55
C GLU A 225 -3.15 15.14 -3.53
N TYR A 226 -4.31 14.50 -3.59
CA TYR A 226 -4.62 13.27 -2.90
C TYR A 226 -4.86 12.17 -3.92
N LEU A 227 -4.17 11.03 -3.74
CA LEU A 227 -4.30 9.83 -4.57
C LEU A 227 -4.71 8.66 -3.70
N TYR A 228 -5.61 7.83 -4.21
CA TYR A 228 -5.94 6.52 -3.68
C TYR A 228 -5.69 5.47 -4.76
N ALA A 229 -4.96 4.42 -4.43
CA ALA A 229 -4.72 3.29 -5.33
C ALA A 229 -5.02 1.96 -4.64
N ASP A 230 -5.52 1.01 -5.42
CA ASP A 230 -5.85 -0.34 -5.01
C ASP A 230 -5.22 -1.32 -6.02
N TYR A 231 -4.37 -2.22 -5.52
CA TYR A 231 -3.60 -3.17 -6.34
C TYR A 231 -4.21 -4.57 -6.33
N GLY A 232 -5.35 -4.75 -5.62
CA GLY A 232 -5.95 -6.07 -5.44
C GLY A 232 -5.07 -7.02 -4.62
N LYS A 233 -5.26 -8.31 -4.83
CA LYS A 233 -4.57 -9.36 -4.08
C LYS A 233 -3.27 -9.81 -4.75
N ALA A 234 -2.23 -9.99 -3.93
CA ALA A 234 -1.03 -10.74 -4.27
C ALA A 234 -1.04 -12.04 -3.44
N ASP A 235 -0.70 -13.15 -4.08
CA ASP A 235 -0.73 -14.48 -3.47
C ASP A 235 0.65 -15.13 -3.57
N THR A 236 1.00 -15.95 -2.56
CA THR A 236 2.09 -16.92 -2.60
C THR A 236 1.63 -18.25 -2.02
N THR A 237 2.28 -19.35 -2.38
CA THR A 237 1.88 -20.68 -1.93
C THR A 237 3.09 -21.45 -1.43
N ALA A 238 3.15 -21.70 -0.13
CA ALA A 238 4.18 -22.49 0.51
C ALA A 238 3.74 -23.96 0.61
N LEU A 239 4.59 -24.89 0.20
CA LEU A 239 4.37 -26.31 0.44
C LEU A 239 4.82 -26.64 1.87
N VAL A 240 3.85 -26.97 2.73
CA VAL A 240 4.09 -27.40 4.12
C VAL A 240 4.31 -28.91 4.14
N THR A 241 5.45 -29.33 4.65
CA THR A 241 5.82 -30.75 4.77
C THR A 241 6.43 -31.05 6.12
N ASN A 242 6.25 -32.26 6.60
CA ASN A 242 6.91 -32.77 7.82
C ASN A 242 7.98 -33.80 7.46
N PRO A 243 9.26 -33.60 7.84
CA PRO A 243 10.34 -34.54 7.55
C PRO A 243 10.12 -35.97 8.08
N ALA A 244 9.38 -36.14 9.18
CA ALA A 244 9.06 -37.45 9.73
C ALA A 244 7.86 -38.14 9.04
N SER A 245 7.10 -37.37 8.24
CA SER A 245 5.94 -37.88 7.50
C SER A 245 5.91 -37.27 6.09
N PRO A 246 6.93 -37.52 5.25
CA PRO A 246 7.11 -36.81 3.99
C PRO A 246 6.05 -37.10 2.90
N THR A 247 5.17 -38.04 3.17
CA THR A 247 4.02 -38.36 2.31
C THR A 247 2.81 -37.46 2.61
N LEU A 248 2.86 -36.71 3.71
CA LEU A 248 1.84 -35.77 4.11
C LEU A 248 2.32 -34.35 3.77
N ALA A 249 1.53 -33.64 2.98
CA ALA A 249 1.85 -32.29 2.56
C ALA A 249 0.58 -31.48 2.31
N ASN A 250 0.67 -30.15 2.52
CA ASN A 250 -0.40 -29.20 2.21
C ASN A 250 0.18 -27.97 1.54
N ASP A 251 -0.59 -27.43 0.61
CA ASP A 251 -0.38 -26.08 0.10
C ASP A 251 -0.98 -25.07 1.08
N LEU A 252 -0.15 -24.20 1.64
CA LEU A 252 -0.57 -23.04 2.41
C LEU A 252 -0.52 -21.82 1.51
N LYS A 253 -1.68 -21.34 1.09
CA LYS A 253 -1.82 -20.13 0.30
C LYS A 253 -1.89 -18.92 1.21
N SER A 254 -0.96 -17.98 1.06
CA SER A 254 -0.95 -16.69 1.74
C SER A 254 -1.26 -15.59 0.76
N SER A 255 -2.06 -14.59 1.16
CA SER A 255 -2.44 -13.47 0.31
C SER A 255 -2.39 -12.15 1.04
N VAL A 256 -2.16 -11.07 0.28
CA VAL A 256 -2.22 -9.69 0.76
C VAL A 256 -3.00 -8.81 -0.20
N ASP A 257 -3.94 -8.02 0.33
CA ASP A 257 -4.64 -6.95 -0.40
C ASP A 257 -4.00 -5.61 -0.03
N LEU A 258 -3.33 -4.96 -1.00
CA LEU A 258 -2.58 -3.73 -0.77
C LEU A 258 -3.32 -2.50 -1.32
N LYS A 259 -3.55 -1.53 -0.45
CA LYS A 259 -4.14 -0.22 -0.75
C LYS A 259 -3.22 0.89 -0.29
N THR A 260 -3.13 1.96 -1.08
CA THR A 260 -2.29 3.12 -0.75
C THR A 260 -3.06 4.42 -0.88
N GLN A 261 -2.72 5.36 -0.02
CA GLN A 261 -3.22 6.73 -0.04
C GLN A 261 -2.02 7.66 0.04
N ILE A 262 -1.93 8.63 -0.87
CA ILE A 262 -0.84 9.61 -0.89
C ILE A 262 -1.43 11.00 -0.84
N LEU A 263 -1.05 11.77 0.18
CA LEU A 263 -1.32 13.20 0.26
C LEU A 263 0.00 13.94 0.04
N SER A 264 0.07 14.78 -0.96
CA SER A 264 1.32 15.45 -1.34
C SER A 264 1.11 16.92 -1.70
N VAL A 265 2.18 17.68 -1.55
CA VAL A 265 2.36 19.01 -2.13
C VAL A 265 3.51 18.96 -3.12
N GLY A 266 3.40 19.73 -4.20
CA GLY A 266 4.38 19.67 -5.27
C GLY A 266 4.58 21.02 -5.96
N VAL A 267 5.62 21.06 -6.77
CA VAL A 267 5.95 22.18 -7.64
C VAL A 267 6.13 21.63 -9.05
N ALA A 268 5.58 22.32 -10.05
CA ALA A 268 5.76 21.94 -11.45
C ALA A 268 6.24 23.14 -12.28
N TYR A 269 6.99 22.80 -13.32
CA TYR A 269 7.41 23.73 -14.36
C TYR A 269 6.67 23.39 -15.66
N GLN A 270 6.01 24.37 -16.24
CA GLN A 270 5.31 24.28 -17.52
C GLN A 270 6.15 24.93 -18.61
N PHE A 271 6.21 24.25 -19.76
CA PHE A 271 7.00 24.66 -20.93
C PHE A 271 6.21 25.51 -21.92
#